data_502c752ddb6dccc68553d97c7764f002
#
_entry.id   502c752ddb6dccc68553d97c7764f002
#
_cell.length_a   1.000
_cell.length_b   1.000
_cell.length_c   1.000
_cell.angle_alpha   90.00
_cell.angle_beta   90.00
_cell.angle_gamma   90.00
#
_symmetry.space_group_name_H-M   'P 1'
#
loop_
_entity.id
_entity.type
_entity.pdbx_description
1 polymer ?
#
loop_
_entity_poly.entity_id
_entity_poly.type
_entity_poly.pdbx_seq_one_letter_code
_entity_poly.pdbx_strand_id
1 'polypeptide(L)'
;MNATDYLVIVAVVISAVVGALRGFLREVVALLAWIIALFFAWHFADLIEPHLGGLLAGSAVAPWAARVIIVILILLLGTAIGAALNHFVRLSMFSGMDRFLGLVFGLLRGVVLLGVFVILGQVLRLNDEHWWTRSLLIPYGESVANGLRTLVGEKSVHHPGSHL
;
A
#
# COMPACT_ATOMS: atom_id res chain seq x y z
N MET A 1 -13.32 -21.12 9.66
CA MET A 1 -12.21 -20.15 9.61
C MET A 1 -10.92 -20.91 9.39
N ASN A 2 -10.19 -20.57 8.36
CA ASN A 2 -8.91 -21.19 8.00
C ASN A 2 -7.74 -20.35 8.49
N ALA A 3 -6.53 -20.92 8.42
CA ALA A 3 -5.29 -20.18 8.72
C ALA A 3 -5.18 -18.86 7.94
N THR A 4 -5.68 -18.83 6.71
CA THR A 4 -5.76 -17.62 5.87
C THR A 4 -6.64 -16.54 6.47
N ASP A 5 -7.81 -16.90 7.03
CA ASP A 5 -8.71 -15.95 7.67
C ASP A 5 -8.05 -15.28 8.88
N TYR A 6 -7.34 -16.09 9.70
CA TYR A 6 -6.59 -15.55 10.84
C TYR A 6 -5.46 -14.62 10.39
N LEU A 7 -4.73 -14.98 9.32
CA LEU A 7 -3.66 -14.14 8.78
C LEU A 7 -4.21 -12.80 8.29
N VAL A 8 -5.34 -12.81 7.58
CA VAL A 8 -6.02 -11.59 7.10
C VAL A 8 -6.48 -10.73 8.28
N ILE A 9 -7.16 -11.32 9.28
CA ILE A 9 -7.61 -10.59 10.46
C ILE A 9 -6.42 -9.95 11.18
N VAL A 10 -5.36 -10.72 11.41
CA VAL A 10 -4.14 -10.23 12.07
C VAL A 10 -3.52 -9.08 11.26
N ALA A 11 -3.43 -9.19 9.94
CA ALA A 11 -2.89 -8.13 9.07
C ALA A 11 -3.73 -6.84 9.16
N VAL A 12 -5.07 -6.95 9.10
CA VAL A 12 -5.97 -5.81 9.22
C VAL A 12 -5.89 -5.17 10.60
N VAL A 13 -5.87 -5.98 11.68
CA VAL A 13 -5.73 -5.50 13.06
C VAL A 13 -4.39 -4.79 13.25
N ILE A 14 -3.29 -5.37 12.80
CA ILE A 14 -1.97 -4.73 12.86
C ILE A 14 -1.99 -3.41 12.09
N SER A 15 -2.59 -3.36 10.90
CA SER A 15 -2.72 -2.14 10.10
C SER A 15 -3.50 -1.06 10.85
N ALA A 16 -4.61 -1.41 11.52
CA ALA A 16 -5.42 -0.50 12.32
C ALA A 16 -4.65 0.02 13.55
N VAL A 17 -4.00 -0.86 14.29
CA VAL A 17 -3.20 -0.51 15.48
C VAL A 17 -2.04 0.41 15.09
N VAL A 18 -1.32 0.10 14.02
CA VAL A 18 -0.23 0.95 13.52
C VAL A 18 -0.77 2.32 13.12
N GLY A 19 -1.93 2.39 12.45
CA GLY A 19 -2.59 3.65 12.12
C GLY A 19 -2.93 4.47 13.36
N ALA A 20 -3.51 3.85 14.39
CA ALA A 20 -3.83 4.51 15.67
C ALA A 20 -2.58 5.00 16.42
N LEU A 21 -1.49 4.24 16.40
CA LEU A 21 -0.24 4.60 17.06
C LEU A 21 0.51 5.73 16.33
N ARG A 22 0.49 5.69 15.00
CA ARG A 22 1.16 6.70 14.15
C ARG A 22 0.38 8.00 14.07
N GLY A 23 -0.94 7.92 14.04
CA GLY A 23 -1.86 9.02 13.79
C GLY A 23 -2.17 9.23 12.30
N PHE A 24 -3.33 9.81 12.05
CA PHE A 24 -3.86 10.04 10.69
C PHE A 24 -2.95 10.95 9.85
N LEU A 25 -2.50 12.06 10.43
CA LEU A 25 -1.70 13.05 9.72
C LEU A 25 -0.40 12.42 9.18
N ARG A 26 0.25 11.58 9.98
CA ARG A 26 1.47 10.88 9.56
C ARG A 26 1.21 9.87 8.45
N GLU A 27 0.08 9.16 8.49
CA GLU A 27 -0.30 8.20 7.44
C GLU A 27 -0.61 8.91 6.12
N VAL A 28 -1.29 10.05 6.17
CA VAL A 28 -1.56 10.88 4.98
C VAL A 28 -0.26 11.41 4.37
N VAL A 29 0.64 11.94 5.19
CA VAL A 29 1.95 12.42 4.70
C VAL A 29 2.75 11.28 4.08
N ALA A 30 2.74 10.08 4.69
CA ALA A 30 3.41 8.91 4.13
C ALA A 30 2.82 8.51 2.77
N LEU A 31 1.49 8.51 2.63
CA LEU A 31 0.82 8.22 1.36
C LEU A 31 1.18 9.24 0.29
N LEU A 32 1.13 10.53 0.62
CA LEU A 32 1.53 11.61 -0.29
C LEU A 32 2.99 11.50 -0.68
N ALA A 33 3.88 11.17 0.25
CA ALA A 33 5.29 10.95 -0.02
C ALA A 33 5.51 9.81 -1.02
N TRP A 34 4.74 8.71 -0.93
CA TRP A 34 4.78 7.62 -1.91
C TRP A 34 4.32 8.05 -3.30
N ILE A 35 3.20 8.79 -3.39
CA ILE A 35 2.68 9.30 -4.67
C ILE A 35 3.71 10.24 -5.32
N ILE A 36 4.25 11.17 -4.53
CA ILE A 36 5.26 12.12 -4.98
C ILE A 36 6.54 11.38 -5.39
N ALA A 37 6.98 10.40 -4.59
CA ALA A 37 8.19 9.62 -4.87
C ALA A 37 8.09 8.88 -6.21
N LEU A 38 6.96 8.21 -6.46
CA LEU A 38 6.74 7.50 -7.72
C LEU A 38 6.65 8.46 -8.90
N PHE A 39 5.95 9.59 -8.74
CA PHE A 39 5.88 10.60 -9.79
C PHE A 39 7.26 11.16 -10.17
N PHE A 40 8.04 11.56 -9.17
CA PHE A 40 9.38 12.10 -9.40
C PHE A 40 10.35 11.04 -9.92
N ALA A 41 10.28 9.80 -9.42
CA ALA A 41 11.11 8.71 -9.91
C ALA A 41 10.87 8.42 -11.39
N TRP A 42 9.63 8.60 -11.86
CA TRP A 42 9.29 8.35 -13.26
C TRP A 42 9.66 9.50 -14.19
N HIS A 43 9.57 10.77 -13.71
CA HIS A 43 9.78 11.95 -14.53
C HIS A 43 11.21 12.51 -14.47
N PHE A 44 11.93 12.25 -13.38
CA PHE A 44 13.23 12.89 -13.12
C PHE A 44 14.40 11.90 -13.01
N ALA A 45 14.18 10.61 -13.27
CA ALA A 45 15.28 9.63 -13.27
C ALA A 45 16.37 10.00 -14.26
N ASP A 46 15.99 10.47 -15.44
CA ASP A 46 16.90 10.81 -16.53
C ASP A 46 17.83 12.00 -16.19
N LEU A 47 17.44 12.84 -15.22
CA LEU A 47 18.29 13.94 -14.73
C LEU A 47 19.38 13.45 -13.77
N ILE A 48 19.12 12.38 -13.06
CA ILE A 48 20.06 11.82 -12.05
C ILE A 48 20.96 10.77 -12.68
N GLU A 49 20.45 10.02 -13.65
CA GLU A 49 21.19 8.95 -14.34
C GLU A 49 22.59 9.38 -14.82
N PRO A 50 22.79 10.54 -15.50
CA PRO A 50 24.13 10.97 -15.95
C PRO A 50 25.10 11.25 -14.81
N HIS A 51 24.60 11.52 -13.61
CA HIS A 51 25.40 11.80 -12.42
C HIS A 51 25.80 10.53 -11.65
N LEU A 52 25.23 9.37 -12.00
CA LEU A 52 25.59 8.06 -11.47
C LEU A 52 26.87 7.56 -12.17
N GLY A 53 27.99 8.23 -11.93
CA GLY A 53 29.27 7.88 -12.52
C GLY A 53 29.82 6.51 -12.08
N GLY A 54 31.00 6.13 -12.61
CA GLY A 54 31.72 4.93 -12.23
C GLY A 54 31.12 3.63 -12.79
N LEU A 55 30.94 2.62 -11.95
CA LEU A 55 30.47 1.28 -12.33
C LEU A 55 29.03 1.24 -12.90
N LEU A 56 28.25 2.28 -12.70
CA LEU A 56 26.86 2.37 -13.17
C LEU A 56 26.73 3.10 -14.51
N ALA A 57 27.75 3.85 -14.94
CA ALA A 57 27.71 4.63 -16.17
C ALA A 57 27.48 3.73 -17.40
N GLY A 58 26.36 3.97 -18.10
CA GLY A 58 25.99 3.21 -19.30
C GLY A 58 25.51 1.78 -19.06
N SER A 59 25.28 1.38 -17.81
CA SER A 59 24.71 0.07 -17.49
C SER A 59 23.18 0.09 -17.60
N ALA A 60 22.56 -1.06 -17.94
CA ALA A 60 21.10 -1.22 -17.94
C ALA A 60 20.47 -1.04 -16.52
N VAL A 61 21.30 -0.97 -15.48
CA VAL A 61 20.89 -0.79 -14.07
C VAL A 61 20.82 0.69 -13.70
N ALA A 62 21.53 1.59 -14.41
CA ALA A 62 21.60 3.01 -14.08
C ALA A 62 20.22 3.70 -13.96
N PRO A 63 19.26 3.52 -14.88
CA PRO A 63 17.94 4.13 -14.78
C PRO A 63 17.15 3.64 -13.56
N TRP A 64 17.31 2.37 -13.19
CA TRP A 64 16.65 1.80 -12.01
C TRP A 64 17.28 2.31 -10.72
N ALA A 65 18.61 2.42 -10.69
CA ALA A 65 19.31 3.00 -9.55
C ALA A 65 18.90 4.46 -9.32
N ALA A 66 18.81 5.27 -10.38
CA ALA A 66 18.34 6.64 -10.30
C ALA A 66 16.92 6.73 -9.69
N ARG A 67 15.98 5.88 -10.16
CA ARG A 67 14.61 5.83 -9.61
C ARG A 67 14.60 5.46 -8.15
N VAL A 68 15.35 4.44 -7.76
CA VAL A 68 15.44 3.98 -6.35
C VAL A 68 16.00 5.09 -5.46
N ILE A 69 17.02 5.81 -5.89
CA ILE A 69 17.60 6.93 -5.14
C ILE A 69 16.56 8.03 -4.93
N ILE A 70 15.83 8.43 -5.98
CA ILE A 70 14.77 9.44 -5.87
C ILE A 70 13.71 8.99 -4.86
N VAL A 71 13.23 7.75 -4.98
CA VAL A 71 12.23 7.20 -4.06
C VAL A 71 12.72 7.26 -2.62
N ILE A 72 13.94 6.79 -2.36
CA ILE A 72 14.51 6.80 -1.01
C ILE A 72 14.59 8.21 -0.46
N LEU A 73 15.10 9.18 -1.24
CA LEU A 73 15.25 10.56 -0.80
C LEU A 73 13.90 11.19 -0.45
N ILE A 74 12.88 11.02 -1.31
CA ILE A 74 11.55 11.59 -1.07
C ILE A 74 10.87 10.92 0.13
N LEU A 75 11.01 9.60 0.30
CA LEU A 75 10.46 8.90 1.46
C LEU A 75 11.16 9.31 2.75
N LEU A 76 12.46 9.54 2.75
CA LEU A 76 13.18 10.08 3.91
C LEU A 76 12.68 11.47 4.29
N LEU A 77 12.53 12.36 3.31
CA LEU A 77 11.96 13.70 3.53
C LEU A 77 10.52 13.60 4.04
N GLY A 78 9.68 12.78 3.44
CA GLY A 78 8.30 12.55 3.85
C GLY A 78 8.20 12.02 5.28
N THR A 79 9.07 11.08 5.66
CA THR A 79 9.11 10.56 7.04
C THR A 79 9.55 11.62 8.05
N ALA A 80 10.52 12.46 7.70
CA ALA A 80 10.97 13.57 8.54
C ALA A 80 9.86 14.61 8.74
N ILE A 81 9.19 15.02 7.66
CA ILE A 81 8.04 15.94 7.70
C ILE A 81 6.91 15.33 8.52
N GLY A 82 6.54 14.07 8.28
CA GLY A 82 5.49 13.38 9.03
C GLY A 82 5.81 13.26 10.52
N ALA A 83 7.07 13.05 10.88
CA ALA A 83 7.51 13.02 12.28
C ALA A 83 7.41 14.40 12.94
N ALA A 84 7.82 15.46 12.25
CA ALA A 84 7.71 16.84 12.75
C ALA A 84 6.25 17.23 12.96
N LEU A 85 5.37 17.00 11.97
CA LEU A 85 3.93 17.30 12.08
C LEU A 85 3.29 16.53 13.23
N ASN A 86 3.61 15.23 13.37
CA ASN A 86 3.08 14.42 14.47
C ASN A 86 3.52 14.93 15.86
N HIS A 87 4.72 15.49 15.97
CA HIS A 87 5.18 16.11 17.21
C HIS A 87 4.29 17.28 17.60
N PHE A 88 3.95 18.18 16.66
CA PHE A 88 3.05 19.30 16.90
C PHE A 88 1.64 18.86 17.26
N VAL A 89 1.07 17.86 16.56
CA VAL A 89 -0.28 17.34 16.84
C VAL A 89 -0.35 16.69 18.22
N ARG A 90 0.69 15.96 18.64
CA ARG A 90 0.73 15.35 19.98
C ARG A 90 0.70 16.35 21.13
N LEU A 91 1.20 17.56 20.90
CA LEU A 91 1.18 18.66 21.87
C LEU A 91 -0.16 19.41 21.87
N SER A 92 -1.03 19.14 20.90
CA SER A 92 -2.33 19.78 20.78
C SER A 92 -3.46 18.94 21.38
N MET A 93 -4.61 19.57 21.64
CA MET A 93 -5.84 18.89 22.09
C MET A 93 -6.41 17.91 21.04
N PHE A 94 -5.92 17.94 19.79
CA PHE A 94 -6.39 17.11 18.70
C PHE A 94 -5.73 15.71 18.63
N SER A 95 -4.84 15.40 19.56
CA SER A 95 -4.11 14.11 19.57
C SER A 95 -5.04 12.88 19.60
N GLY A 96 -6.15 12.94 20.32
CA GLY A 96 -7.13 11.85 20.38
C GLY A 96 -7.84 11.63 19.05
N MET A 97 -8.26 12.73 18.41
CA MET A 97 -8.92 12.69 17.09
C MET A 97 -7.99 12.16 16.01
N ASP A 98 -6.74 12.60 15.99
CA ASP A 98 -5.73 12.15 15.04
C ASP A 98 -5.49 10.63 15.15
N ARG A 99 -5.44 10.08 16.38
CA ARG A 99 -5.32 8.64 16.60
C ARG A 99 -6.55 7.86 16.14
N PHE A 100 -7.75 8.38 16.43
CA PHE A 100 -8.99 7.75 16.00
C PHE A 100 -9.10 7.73 14.47
N LEU A 101 -8.83 8.83 13.81
CA LEU A 101 -8.78 8.92 12.35
C LEU A 101 -7.68 8.01 11.79
N GLY A 102 -6.54 7.91 12.47
CA GLY A 102 -5.46 6.99 12.13
C GLY A 102 -5.88 5.52 12.19
N LEU A 103 -6.68 5.13 13.20
CA LEU A 103 -7.27 3.80 13.30
C LEU A 103 -8.21 3.52 12.11
N VAL A 104 -9.12 4.43 11.81
CA VAL A 104 -10.05 4.29 10.68
C VAL A 104 -9.28 4.17 9.37
N PHE A 105 -8.29 5.03 9.15
CA PHE A 105 -7.44 4.99 7.95
C PHE A 105 -6.64 3.68 7.88
N GLY A 106 -6.11 3.21 9.01
CA GLY A 106 -5.40 1.93 9.10
C GLY A 106 -6.30 0.74 8.77
N LEU A 107 -7.58 0.76 9.20
CA LEU A 107 -8.58 -0.24 8.81
C LEU A 107 -8.83 -0.21 7.30
N LEU A 108 -9.09 0.97 6.73
CA LEU A 108 -9.31 1.12 5.28
C LEU A 108 -8.11 0.60 4.48
N ARG A 109 -6.89 0.95 4.90
CA ARG A 109 -5.66 0.42 4.30
C ARG A 109 -5.59 -1.11 4.40
N GLY A 110 -5.93 -1.67 5.55
CA GLY A 110 -5.97 -3.12 5.75
C GLY A 110 -6.93 -3.82 4.80
N VAL A 111 -8.12 -3.25 4.59
CA VAL A 111 -9.11 -3.76 3.63
C VAL A 111 -8.61 -3.63 2.18
N VAL A 112 -7.99 -2.52 1.82
CA VAL A 112 -7.38 -2.34 0.48
C VAL A 112 -6.25 -3.35 0.25
N LEU A 113 -5.40 -3.57 1.25
CA LEU A 113 -4.34 -4.59 1.18
C LEU A 113 -4.88 -6.00 1.00
N LEU A 114 -6.02 -6.32 1.65
CA LEU A 114 -6.72 -7.58 1.40
C LEU A 114 -7.17 -7.69 -0.06
N GLY A 115 -7.77 -6.65 -0.63
CA GLY A 115 -8.16 -6.62 -2.04
C GLY A 115 -6.96 -6.82 -2.98
N VAL A 116 -5.85 -6.15 -2.73
CA VAL A 116 -4.60 -6.32 -3.49
C VAL A 116 -4.07 -7.75 -3.35
N PHE A 117 -4.08 -8.32 -2.14
CA PHE A 117 -3.68 -9.71 -1.89
C PHE A 117 -4.53 -10.69 -2.70
N VAL A 118 -5.85 -10.48 -2.76
CA VAL A 118 -6.76 -11.31 -3.57
C VAL A 118 -6.46 -11.17 -5.06
N ILE A 119 -6.22 -9.96 -5.57
CA ILE A 119 -5.84 -9.74 -6.96
C ILE A 119 -4.55 -10.50 -7.30
N LEU A 120 -3.53 -10.38 -6.46
CA LEU A 120 -2.26 -11.08 -6.65
C LEU A 120 -2.44 -12.60 -6.62
N GLY A 121 -3.25 -13.12 -5.69
CA GLY A 121 -3.56 -14.53 -5.58
C GLY A 121 -4.26 -15.08 -6.84
N GLN A 122 -5.18 -14.30 -7.41
CA GLN A 122 -5.84 -14.67 -8.67
C GLN A 122 -4.89 -14.65 -9.85
N VAL A 123 -3.99 -13.67 -9.94
CA VAL A 123 -2.95 -13.60 -10.99
C VAL A 123 -2.00 -14.79 -10.89
N LEU A 124 -1.65 -15.21 -9.67
CA LEU A 124 -0.80 -16.38 -9.41
C LEU A 124 -1.55 -17.73 -9.49
N ARG A 125 -2.84 -17.71 -9.85
CA ARG A 125 -3.71 -18.90 -9.93
C ARG A 125 -3.83 -19.69 -8.61
N LEU A 126 -3.76 -18.99 -7.48
CA LEU A 126 -3.93 -19.58 -6.14
C LEU A 126 -5.40 -19.84 -5.79
N ASN A 127 -6.33 -19.38 -6.63
CA ASN A 127 -7.77 -19.59 -6.49
C ASN A 127 -8.20 -21.08 -6.55
N ASP A 128 -7.37 -21.95 -7.12
CA ASP A 128 -7.65 -23.39 -7.22
C ASP A 128 -7.19 -24.16 -5.96
N GLU A 129 -6.50 -23.50 -5.04
CA GLU A 129 -5.99 -24.11 -3.82
C GLU A 129 -7.06 -24.27 -2.73
N HIS A 130 -7.03 -25.39 -2.02
CA HIS A 130 -8.02 -25.75 -1.00
C HIS A 130 -8.15 -24.72 0.15
N TRP A 131 -7.06 -24.02 0.47
CA TRP A 131 -7.04 -23.00 1.52
C TRP A 131 -7.72 -21.71 1.06
N TRP A 132 -7.72 -21.43 -0.26
CA TRP A 132 -8.41 -20.27 -0.85
C TRP A 132 -9.92 -20.46 -0.80
N THR A 133 -10.42 -21.58 -1.33
CA THR A 133 -11.87 -21.85 -1.45
C THR A 133 -12.58 -22.03 -0.11
N ARG A 134 -11.87 -22.37 0.96
CA ARG A 134 -12.40 -22.55 2.31
C ARG A 134 -12.30 -21.30 3.21
N SER A 135 -11.77 -20.19 2.73
CA SER A 135 -11.68 -18.94 3.48
C SER A 135 -13.02 -18.21 3.46
N LEU A 136 -13.41 -17.72 4.63
CA LEU A 136 -14.62 -16.90 4.79
C LEU A 136 -14.40 -15.43 4.39
N LEU A 137 -13.15 -14.96 4.43
CA LEU A 137 -12.80 -13.56 4.18
C LEU A 137 -12.39 -13.28 2.73
N ILE A 138 -11.95 -14.28 1.98
CA ILE A 138 -11.59 -14.13 0.56
C ILE A 138 -12.75 -13.60 -0.28
N PRO A 139 -14.02 -14.05 -0.16
CA PRO A 139 -15.13 -13.47 -0.92
C PRO A 139 -15.34 -11.97 -0.68
N TYR A 140 -15.11 -11.50 0.55
CA TYR A 140 -15.13 -10.05 0.83
C TYR A 140 -13.93 -9.33 0.19
N GLY A 141 -12.76 -9.97 0.21
CA GLY A 141 -11.58 -9.47 -0.51
C GLY A 141 -11.79 -9.42 -2.02
N GLU A 142 -12.50 -10.37 -2.61
CA GLU A 142 -12.88 -10.37 -4.03
C GLU A 142 -13.81 -9.18 -4.37
N SER A 143 -14.75 -8.85 -3.50
CA SER A 143 -15.60 -7.68 -3.66
C SER A 143 -14.78 -6.39 -3.67
N VAL A 144 -13.81 -6.26 -2.77
CA VAL A 144 -12.86 -5.13 -2.73
C VAL A 144 -11.96 -5.13 -3.96
N ALA A 145 -11.44 -6.29 -4.35
CA ALA A 145 -10.61 -6.45 -5.54
C ALA A 145 -11.34 -6.02 -6.82
N ASN A 146 -12.61 -6.40 -6.96
CA ASN A 146 -13.45 -5.99 -8.09
C ASN A 146 -13.71 -4.48 -8.06
N GLY A 147 -13.96 -3.90 -6.88
CA GLY A 147 -14.06 -2.45 -6.72
C GLY A 147 -12.78 -1.72 -7.14
N LEU A 148 -11.62 -2.22 -6.76
CA LEU A 148 -10.33 -1.64 -7.17
C LEU A 148 -10.09 -1.75 -8.68
N ARG A 149 -10.45 -2.88 -9.30
CA ARG A 149 -10.35 -3.06 -10.76
C ARG A 149 -11.23 -2.09 -11.53
N THR A 150 -12.45 -1.85 -11.07
CA THR A 150 -13.34 -0.88 -11.72
C THR A 150 -12.79 0.55 -11.64
N LEU A 151 -12.09 0.91 -10.56
CA LEU A 151 -11.42 2.22 -10.43
C LEU A 151 -10.25 2.38 -11.40
N VAL A 152 -9.55 1.27 -11.72
CA VAL A 152 -8.42 1.27 -12.67
C VAL A 152 -8.90 1.10 -14.12
N GLY A 153 -10.22 0.97 -14.36
CA GLY A 153 -10.79 0.83 -15.71
C GLY A 153 -10.75 -0.58 -16.28
N GLU A 154 -10.39 -1.57 -15.48
CA GLU A 154 -10.47 -2.98 -15.88
C GLU A 154 -11.89 -3.51 -15.72
N LYS A 155 -12.49 -4.04 -16.80
CA LYS A 155 -13.82 -4.66 -16.71
C LYS A 155 -13.76 -5.86 -15.78
N SER A 156 -14.69 -5.94 -14.84
CA SER A 156 -14.84 -7.09 -13.95
C SER A 156 -14.95 -8.37 -14.78
N VAL A 157 -14.01 -9.29 -14.58
CA VAL A 157 -14.12 -10.65 -15.12
C VAL A 157 -15.19 -11.36 -14.30
N HIS A 158 -16.41 -11.32 -14.81
CA HIS A 158 -17.49 -12.12 -14.27
C HIS A 158 -17.15 -13.60 -14.59
N HIS A 159 -16.82 -14.38 -13.58
CA HIS A 159 -16.83 -15.83 -13.71
C HIS A 159 -18.29 -16.30 -13.68
N PRO A 160 -18.88 -16.71 -14.81
CA PRO A 160 -20.18 -17.36 -14.80
C PRO A 160 -19.93 -18.84 -14.48
N GLY A 161 -20.14 -19.25 -13.25
CA GLY A 161 -20.00 -20.66 -12.93
C GLY A 161 -20.10 -21.00 -11.45
N SER A 162 -21.26 -20.80 -10.84
CA SER A 162 -21.61 -21.58 -9.65
C SER A 162 -23.13 -21.60 -9.46
N HIS A 163 -23.81 -22.13 -10.48
CA HIS A 163 -25.14 -22.71 -10.29
C HIS A 163 -25.16 -24.02 -11.07
N LEU A 164 -24.77 -25.11 -10.42
CA LEU A 164 -25.29 -26.48 -10.61
C LEU A 164 -24.91 -27.28 -9.37
#